data_8f49b40028f70ebf282f37e7876be36a
#
_entry.id   8f49b40028f70ebf282f37e7876be36a
#
_cell.length_a   1.000
_cell.length_b   1.000
_cell.length_c   1.000
_cell.angle_alpha   90.00
_cell.angle_beta   90.00
_cell.angle_gamma   90.00
#
_symmetry.space_group_name_H-M   'P 1'
#
loop_
_entity.id
_entity.type
_entity.pdbx_description
1 polymer ?
#
loop_
_entity_poly.entity_id
_entity_poly.type
_entity_poly.pdbx_seq_one_letter_code
_entity_poly.pdbx_strand_id
1 'polypeptide(L)'
;HYPTHLWENERWFPLNNAYLYPHQPLPRDADPFDPSSYESYKRDDYAQDRLTEAALNFIKSNSEQPFFLYLAFAAPHAALQIPEDELNQYLHFEETPYTAQRNYLPHPTPRAARAAMISNIDSAVGRLMSLLSELGIDQDTLIIFSSDNGPTPEGGGDMQFFDSNGPFRGYKRDLYEGGIRMPTLARWPGRIEAGSSSSHVSAFWDLMPTLADLAGVEAPSNDGISFLPALLQEDQARHESLYWEFHNVRGSHSQAVRFFDSQNTSWKAVRIYNERTGLNPEIELFDLDSDPYETTNVSETYPELIMRAKQIMAQSRTRSFIDAWNFDFLPL
;
A
#
# COMPACT_ATOMS: atom_id res chain seq x y z
N HIS A 1 10.96 6.83 10.85
CA HIS A 1 10.07 8.00 10.84
C HIS A 1 10.72 9.25 11.43
N TYR A 2 11.90 9.12 12.04
CA TYR A 2 12.70 10.21 12.56
C TYR A 2 14.08 10.26 11.88
N PRO A 3 14.14 10.59 10.57
CA PRO A 3 15.41 10.70 9.87
C PRO A 3 16.19 11.95 10.34
N THR A 4 17.47 11.99 10.06
CA THR A 4 18.31 13.16 10.34
C THR A 4 18.05 14.34 9.39
N HIS A 5 17.43 14.06 8.24
CA HIS A 5 17.10 15.05 7.22
C HIS A 5 16.02 14.51 6.27
N LEU A 6 15.36 15.43 5.59
CA LEU A 6 14.58 15.20 4.39
C LEU A 6 15.30 15.80 3.18
N TRP A 7 14.78 15.56 1.99
CA TRP A 7 15.23 16.22 0.77
C TRP A 7 14.19 17.23 0.32
N GLU A 8 14.63 18.46 0.10
CA GLU A 8 13.83 19.49 -0.54
C GLU A 8 14.47 19.80 -1.90
N ASN A 9 13.89 19.27 -2.97
CA ASN A 9 14.49 19.22 -4.30
C ASN A 9 15.87 18.51 -4.25
N GLU A 10 16.96 19.24 -4.49
CA GLU A 10 18.33 18.73 -4.48
C GLU A 10 19.10 19.10 -3.19
N ARG A 11 18.42 19.61 -2.16
CA ARG A 11 19.04 20.09 -0.93
C ARG A 11 18.61 19.30 0.28
N TRP A 12 19.51 19.12 1.21
CA TRP A 12 19.20 18.60 2.52
C TRP A 12 18.36 19.60 3.31
N PHE A 13 17.24 19.12 3.80
CA PHE A 13 16.43 19.80 4.80
C PHE A 13 16.73 19.14 6.17
N PRO A 14 17.59 19.72 7.02
CA PRO A 14 17.99 19.09 8.27
C PRO A 14 16.83 19.02 9.25
N LEU A 15 16.74 17.90 9.97
CA LEU A 15 15.83 17.69 11.07
C LEU A 15 16.61 17.63 12.39
N ASN A 16 15.98 17.99 13.50
CA ASN A 16 16.60 17.97 14.81
C ASN A 16 16.60 16.56 15.42
N ASN A 17 17.11 15.60 14.65
CA ASN A 17 17.17 14.20 15.07
C ASN A 17 18.62 13.71 15.06
N ALA A 18 19.08 13.16 16.18
CA ALA A 18 20.30 12.37 16.18
C ALA A 18 20.10 11.08 15.37
N TYR A 19 21.16 10.64 14.68
CA TYR A 19 21.13 9.38 13.93
C TYR A 19 20.74 8.20 14.84
N LEU A 20 19.86 7.36 14.32
CA LEU A 20 19.41 6.13 14.95
C LEU A 20 19.56 4.99 13.95
N TYR A 21 20.27 3.93 14.34
CA TYR A 21 20.40 2.75 13.48
C TYR A 21 19.05 2.02 13.38
N PRO A 22 18.49 1.85 12.17
CA PRO A 22 17.09 1.45 11.99
C PRO A 22 16.75 0.01 12.41
N HIS A 23 17.77 -0.80 12.72
CA HIS A 23 17.62 -2.20 13.16
C HIS A 23 18.25 -2.46 14.55
N GLN A 24 18.37 -1.43 15.36
CA GLN A 24 18.90 -1.54 16.71
C GLN A 24 17.88 -2.20 17.63
N PRO A 25 18.14 -3.43 18.13
CA PRO A 25 17.23 -4.11 19.05
C PRO A 25 17.31 -3.51 20.46
N LEU A 26 16.30 -3.80 21.28
CA LEU A 26 16.36 -3.51 22.70
C LEU A 26 17.56 -4.28 23.33
N PRO A 27 18.37 -3.65 24.21
CA PRO A 27 19.45 -4.34 24.92
C PRO A 27 18.94 -5.60 25.64
N ARG A 28 19.77 -6.64 25.70
CA ARG A 28 19.34 -7.94 26.25
C ARG A 28 19.05 -7.91 27.77
N ASP A 29 19.66 -6.98 28.47
CA ASP A 29 19.52 -6.72 29.89
C ASP A 29 18.47 -5.66 30.24
N ALA A 30 17.85 -5.04 29.23
CA ALA A 30 16.78 -4.09 29.42
C ALA A 30 15.44 -4.79 29.71
N ASP A 31 14.68 -4.26 30.64
CA ASP A 31 13.32 -4.71 30.90
C ASP A 31 12.38 -4.19 29.76
N PRO A 32 11.76 -5.08 28.97
CA PRO A 32 10.86 -4.66 27.89
C PRO A 32 9.57 -4.02 28.40
N PHE A 33 9.22 -4.19 29.66
CA PHE A 33 8.05 -3.56 30.28
C PHE A 33 8.35 -2.24 30.98
N ASP A 34 9.61 -1.85 31.07
CA ASP A 34 10.01 -0.54 31.59
C ASP A 34 10.09 0.49 30.44
N PRO A 35 9.23 1.53 30.44
CA PRO A 35 9.27 2.59 29.41
C PRO A 35 10.64 3.26 29.30
N SER A 36 11.41 3.34 30.39
CA SER A 36 12.75 3.96 30.38
C SER A 36 13.74 3.23 29.50
N SER A 37 13.53 1.93 29.24
CA SER A 37 14.33 1.12 28.32
C SER A 37 14.27 1.62 26.86
N TYR A 38 13.30 2.45 26.52
CA TYR A 38 13.05 2.95 25.16
C TYR A 38 13.46 4.41 24.94
N GLU A 39 13.98 5.12 25.97
CA GLU A 39 14.36 6.52 25.88
C GLU A 39 15.37 6.82 24.76
N SER A 40 16.32 5.89 24.54
CA SER A 40 17.34 6.03 23.49
C SER A 40 16.80 6.01 22.06
N TYR A 41 15.54 5.58 21.86
CA TYR A 41 14.88 5.50 20.55
C TYR A 41 13.99 6.69 20.24
N LYS A 42 13.74 7.57 21.22
CA LYS A 42 12.92 8.77 21.05
C LYS A 42 13.63 9.84 20.24
N ARG A 43 12.89 10.62 19.50
CA ARG A 43 13.36 11.74 18.66
C ARG A 43 12.29 12.82 18.61
N ASP A 44 12.66 14.01 18.12
CA ASP A 44 11.81 15.21 18.22
C ASP A 44 11.08 15.55 16.90
N ASP A 45 11.79 15.49 15.76
CA ASP A 45 11.25 15.91 14.48
C ASP A 45 10.63 14.74 13.70
N TYR A 46 9.33 14.61 13.76
CA TYR A 46 8.58 13.57 13.04
C TYR A 46 8.45 13.93 11.55
N ALA A 47 8.98 13.06 10.68
CA ALA A 47 9.04 13.33 9.24
C ALA A 47 7.67 13.55 8.60
N GLN A 48 6.64 12.80 9.05
CA GLN A 48 5.30 12.91 8.47
C GLN A 48 4.65 14.26 8.75
N ASP A 49 4.87 14.84 9.93
CA ASP A 49 4.38 16.19 10.23
C ASP A 49 5.04 17.23 9.34
N ARG A 50 6.35 17.09 9.08
CA ARG A 50 7.08 17.97 8.14
C ARG A 50 6.56 17.85 6.71
N LEU A 51 6.26 16.63 6.26
CA LEU A 51 5.65 16.40 4.94
C LEU A 51 4.24 16.97 4.86
N THR A 52 3.45 16.85 5.92
CA THR A 52 2.10 17.44 6.00
C THR A 52 2.17 18.97 5.92
N GLU A 53 3.06 19.60 6.67
CA GLU A 53 3.26 21.05 6.61
C GLU A 53 3.73 21.51 5.22
N ALA A 54 4.65 20.78 4.60
CA ALA A 54 5.10 21.09 3.25
C ALA A 54 3.94 20.97 2.24
N ALA A 55 3.09 19.95 2.36
CA ALA A 55 1.92 19.78 1.50
C ALA A 55 0.91 20.92 1.67
N LEU A 56 0.60 21.33 2.91
CA LEU A 56 -0.28 22.47 3.19
C LEU A 56 0.28 23.78 2.59
N ASN A 57 1.56 24.01 2.74
CA ASN A 57 2.22 25.20 2.18
C ASN A 57 2.22 25.15 0.64
N PHE A 58 2.45 23.98 0.04
CA PHE A 58 2.36 23.80 -1.41
C PHE A 58 0.96 24.14 -1.93
N ILE A 59 -0.10 23.65 -1.31
CA ILE A 59 -1.49 23.94 -1.68
C ILE A 59 -1.76 25.45 -1.60
N LYS A 60 -1.38 26.10 -0.48
CA LYS A 60 -1.53 27.56 -0.32
C LYS A 60 -0.85 28.36 -1.42
N SER A 61 0.38 27.98 -1.77
CA SER A 61 1.18 28.68 -2.76
C SER A 61 0.74 28.47 -4.21
N ASN A 62 -0.09 27.43 -4.46
CA ASN A 62 -0.53 27.06 -5.80
C ASN A 62 -2.07 27.12 -5.96
N SER A 63 -2.79 27.68 -5.01
CA SER A 63 -4.26 27.70 -4.99
C SER A 63 -4.92 28.43 -6.16
N GLU A 64 -4.21 29.33 -6.84
CA GLU A 64 -4.71 30.10 -7.98
C GLU A 64 -4.39 29.45 -9.35
N GLN A 65 -3.77 28.27 -9.36
CA GLN A 65 -3.39 27.56 -10.59
C GLN A 65 -3.61 26.05 -10.44
N PRO A 66 -3.75 25.32 -11.55
CA PRO A 66 -3.81 23.86 -11.50
C PRO A 66 -2.53 23.27 -10.87
N PHE A 67 -2.70 22.30 -9.99
CA PHE A 67 -1.57 21.60 -9.37
C PHE A 67 -1.82 20.09 -9.29
N PHE A 68 -0.74 19.35 -9.17
CA PHE A 68 -0.73 17.93 -8.82
C PHE A 68 0.14 17.73 -7.58
N LEU A 69 -0.43 17.11 -6.55
CA LEU A 69 0.27 16.77 -5.32
C LEU A 69 0.22 15.25 -5.09
N TYR A 70 1.37 14.61 -5.09
CA TYR A 70 1.51 13.22 -4.64
C TYR A 70 2.13 13.21 -3.23
N LEU A 71 1.31 12.92 -2.22
CA LEU A 71 1.71 12.93 -0.82
C LEU A 71 1.88 11.48 -0.33
N ALA A 72 3.09 10.96 -0.48
CA ALA A 72 3.45 9.60 -0.14
C ALA A 72 3.89 9.49 1.33
N PHE A 73 2.96 9.24 2.23
CA PHE A 73 3.26 9.00 3.63
C PHE A 73 4.00 7.67 3.83
N ALA A 74 5.03 7.68 4.70
CA ALA A 74 5.71 6.46 5.11
C ALA A 74 4.94 5.69 6.20
N ALA A 75 4.15 6.36 7.01
CA ALA A 75 3.27 5.73 8.00
C ALA A 75 2.13 4.96 7.29
N PRO A 76 1.63 3.86 7.90
CA PRO A 76 2.04 3.24 9.16
C PRO A 76 3.09 2.14 8.99
N HIS A 77 4.05 2.28 8.06
CA HIS A 77 5.15 1.34 7.89
C HIS A 77 5.99 1.22 9.18
N ALA A 78 6.52 0.04 9.46
CA ALA A 78 7.49 -0.14 10.54
C ALA A 78 8.81 0.65 10.26
N ALA A 79 9.54 1.14 11.26
CA ALA A 79 9.32 0.97 12.69
C ALA A 79 8.05 1.70 13.14
N LEU A 80 7.33 1.15 14.14
CA LEU A 80 6.16 1.81 14.68
C LEU A 80 6.62 2.95 15.59
N GLN A 81 6.73 4.15 15.06
CA GLN A 81 7.22 5.34 15.74
C GLN A 81 6.25 6.51 15.51
N ILE A 82 5.88 7.17 16.57
CA ILE A 82 4.96 8.30 16.59
C ILE A 82 5.32 9.22 17.77
N PRO A 83 5.04 10.53 17.74
CA PRO A 83 5.13 11.39 18.92
C PRO A 83 4.34 10.85 20.11
N GLU A 84 4.88 11.02 21.33
CA GLU A 84 4.31 10.40 22.53
C GLU A 84 2.91 10.89 22.88
N ASP A 85 2.62 12.14 22.64
CA ASP A 85 1.31 12.75 22.89
C ASP A 85 0.21 12.13 22.03
N GLU A 86 0.54 11.64 20.84
CA GLU A 86 -0.39 10.94 19.96
C GLU A 86 -0.76 9.53 20.44
N LEU A 87 0.11 8.91 21.26
CA LEU A 87 -0.15 7.59 21.84
C LEU A 87 -1.27 7.60 22.88
N ASN A 88 -1.48 8.72 23.57
CA ASN A 88 -2.32 8.80 24.78
C ASN A 88 -3.72 8.23 24.60
N GLN A 89 -4.33 8.44 23.44
CA GLN A 89 -5.68 7.94 23.15
C GLN A 89 -5.76 6.41 23.00
N TYR A 90 -4.63 5.72 22.79
CA TYR A 90 -4.55 4.28 22.53
C TYR A 90 -3.84 3.48 23.62
N LEU A 91 -3.33 4.11 24.68
CA LEU A 91 -2.63 3.44 25.79
C LEU A 91 -3.52 2.47 26.60
N HIS A 92 -4.82 2.44 26.33
CA HIS A 92 -5.75 1.48 26.93
C HIS A 92 -5.72 0.09 26.28
N PHE A 93 -4.97 -0.09 25.17
CA PHE A 93 -4.82 -1.41 24.56
C PHE A 93 -3.95 -2.32 25.43
N GLU A 94 -4.32 -3.62 25.47
CA GLU A 94 -3.41 -4.63 26.01
C GLU A 94 -2.21 -4.79 25.08
N GLU A 95 -1.01 -4.69 25.64
CA GLU A 95 0.21 -4.61 24.86
C GLU A 95 1.17 -5.76 25.15
N THR A 96 1.87 -6.17 24.10
CA THR A 96 3.09 -6.99 24.22
C THR A 96 4.22 -6.19 23.59
N PRO A 97 5.24 -5.78 24.37
CA PRO A 97 6.35 -4.98 23.86
C PRO A 97 7.06 -5.66 22.69
N TYR A 98 7.38 -4.89 21.68
CA TYR A 98 8.21 -5.34 20.54
C TYR A 98 9.67 -5.00 20.82
N THR A 99 10.52 -6.02 20.93
CA THR A 99 11.95 -5.86 21.32
C THR A 99 12.91 -5.84 20.12
N ALA A 100 12.39 -5.87 18.90
CA ALA A 100 13.17 -5.78 17.66
C ALA A 100 14.25 -6.86 17.47
N GLN A 101 14.03 -8.07 17.94
CA GLN A 101 15.00 -9.15 17.85
C GLN A 101 15.42 -9.51 16.42
N ARG A 102 14.68 -9.08 15.40
CA ARG A 102 14.92 -9.44 14.00
C ARG A 102 14.95 -8.27 13.03
N ASN A 103 14.08 -7.26 13.18
CA ASN A 103 13.96 -6.14 12.24
C ASN A 103 13.32 -4.91 12.91
N TYR A 104 13.66 -3.71 12.42
CA TYR A 104 13.12 -2.41 12.86
C TYR A 104 13.46 -2.06 14.31
N LEU A 105 12.98 -0.92 14.77
CA LEU A 105 13.22 -0.45 16.14
C LEU A 105 12.18 -1.02 17.10
N PRO A 106 12.56 -1.20 18.39
CA PRO A 106 11.64 -1.67 19.42
C PRO A 106 10.60 -0.59 19.80
N HIS A 107 9.45 -1.05 20.31
CA HIS A 107 8.42 -0.18 20.85
C HIS A 107 7.74 -0.83 22.06
N PRO A 108 7.49 -0.10 23.17
CA PRO A 108 6.84 -0.66 24.36
C PRO A 108 5.35 -0.95 24.13
N THR A 109 4.68 -0.16 23.28
CA THR A 109 3.24 -0.23 22.99
C THR A 109 2.97 -0.24 21.49
N PRO A 110 3.34 -1.32 20.77
CA PRO A 110 3.27 -1.34 19.29
C PRO A 110 1.86 -1.23 18.73
N ARG A 111 0.83 -1.76 19.40
CA ARG A 111 -0.57 -1.61 18.97
C ARG A 111 -1.01 -0.15 19.06
N ALA A 112 -0.76 0.52 20.18
CA ALA A 112 -1.04 1.93 20.35
C ALA A 112 -0.29 2.77 19.31
N ALA A 113 0.98 2.50 19.07
CA ALA A 113 1.78 3.21 18.09
C ALA A 113 1.20 3.08 16.68
N ARG A 114 0.83 1.87 16.26
CA ARG A 114 0.20 1.64 14.95
C ARG A 114 -1.11 2.40 14.79
N ALA A 115 -1.99 2.35 15.79
CA ALA A 115 -3.25 3.08 15.75
C ALA A 115 -3.02 4.60 15.68
N ALA A 116 -2.11 5.13 16.49
CA ALA A 116 -1.75 6.54 16.48
C ALA A 116 -1.16 6.99 15.14
N MET A 117 -0.28 6.18 14.52
CA MET A 117 0.26 6.47 13.18
C MET A 117 -0.85 6.57 12.12
N ILE A 118 -1.88 5.71 12.19
CA ILE A 118 -3.03 5.77 11.28
C ILE A 118 -3.86 7.02 11.54
N SER A 119 -4.11 7.38 12.80
CA SER A 119 -4.83 8.60 13.17
C SER A 119 -4.08 9.87 12.79
N ASN A 120 -2.75 9.85 12.82
CA ASN A 120 -1.94 10.97 12.34
C ASN A 120 -2.12 11.18 10.81
N ILE A 121 -2.22 10.10 10.02
CA ILE A 121 -2.57 10.18 8.59
C ILE A 121 -3.97 10.78 8.42
N ASP A 122 -4.95 10.29 9.16
CA ASP A 122 -6.34 10.78 9.11
C ASP A 122 -6.40 12.28 9.43
N SER A 123 -5.72 12.71 10.49
CA SER A 123 -5.59 14.11 10.86
C SER A 123 -4.94 14.96 9.77
N ALA A 124 -3.89 14.45 9.12
CA ALA A 124 -3.24 15.13 8.01
C ALA A 124 -4.19 15.30 6.82
N VAL A 125 -4.93 14.27 6.44
CA VAL A 125 -5.95 14.33 5.38
C VAL A 125 -7.05 15.32 5.76
N GLY A 126 -7.54 15.30 7.00
CA GLY A 126 -8.53 16.25 7.51
C GLY A 126 -8.06 17.70 7.38
N ARG A 127 -6.80 17.98 7.74
CA ARG A 127 -6.20 19.32 7.59
C ARG A 127 -6.11 19.77 6.13
N LEU A 128 -5.73 18.88 5.22
CA LEU A 128 -5.69 19.16 3.78
C LEU A 128 -7.09 19.49 3.24
N MET A 129 -8.11 18.69 3.60
CA MET A 129 -9.49 18.92 3.18
C MET A 129 -10.04 20.26 3.73
N SER A 130 -9.74 20.59 4.98
CA SER A 130 -10.13 21.85 5.59
C SER A 130 -9.49 23.03 4.85
N LEU A 131 -8.21 22.95 4.54
CA LEU A 131 -7.50 24.00 3.80
C LEU A 131 -8.08 24.20 2.37
N LEU A 132 -8.40 23.15 1.64
CA LEU A 132 -9.03 23.26 0.32
C LEU A 132 -10.37 23.98 0.38
N SER A 133 -11.16 23.69 1.43
CA SER A 133 -12.44 24.37 1.69
C SER A 133 -12.25 25.85 2.08
N GLU A 134 -11.27 26.15 2.94
CA GLU A 134 -10.93 27.53 3.34
C GLU A 134 -10.47 28.38 2.15
N LEU A 135 -9.75 27.80 1.20
CA LEU A 135 -9.29 28.45 -0.01
C LEU A 135 -10.37 28.53 -1.12
N GLY A 136 -11.51 27.85 -0.92
CA GLY A 136 -12.61 27.84 -1.89
C GLY A 136 -12.36 27.02 -3.17
N ILE A 137 -11.38 26.11 -3.14
CA ILE A 137 -10.99 25.25 -4.28
C ILE A 137 -11.42 23.79 -4.11
N ASP A 138 -12.18 23.48 -3.08
CA ASP A 138 -12.61 22.13 -2.73
C ASP A 138 -13.41 21.44 -3.86
N GLN A 139 -14.28 22.18 -4.55
CA GLN A 139 -15.08 21.65 -5.66
C GLN A 139 -14.27 21.42 -6.94
N ASP A 140 -13.11 22.03 -7.05
CA ASP A 140 -12.21 21.92 -8.20
C ASP A 140 -11.04 20.98 -7.94
N THR A 141 -11.03 20.26 -6.80
CA THR A 141 -9.96 19.37 -6.40
C THR A 141 -10.45 17.94 -6.22
N LEU A 142 -9.89 17.01 -7.02
CA LEU A 142 -10.03 15.57 -6.79
C LEU A 142 -8.99 15.12 -5.77
N ILE A 143 -9.43 14.48 -4.70
CA ILE A 143 -8.60 13.78 -3.72
C ILE A 143 -8.75 12.28 -3.93
N ILE A 144 -7.64 11.56 -4.09
CA ILE A 144 -7.60 10.10 -4.10
C ILE A 144 -6.73 9.65 -2.93
N PHE A 145 -7.24 8.74 -2.11
CA PHE A 145 -6.53 8.10 -1.01
C PHE A 145 -6.45 6.60 -1.25
N SER A 146 -5.26 6.03 -1.11
CA SER A 146 -5.04 4.58 -1.20
C SER A 146 -3.78 4.17 -0.41
N SER A 147 -3.45 2.89 -0.44
CA SER A 147 -2.20 2.33 0.09
C SER A 147 -1.43 1.62 -1.03
N ASP A 148 -0.13 1.46 -0.86
CA ASP A 148 0.76 0.80 -1.84
C ASP A 148 0.67 -0.72 -1.79
N ASN A 149 0.35 -1.30 -0.64
CA ASN A 149 0.19 -2.74 -0.42
C ASN A 149 -0.64 -3.06 0.82
N GLY A 150 -0.97 -4.33 0.98
CA GLY A 150 -1.68 -4.85 2.15
C GLY A 150 -0.91 -4.70 3.46
N PRO A 151 -1.54 -4.99 4.60
CA PRO A 151 -0.96 -4.84 5.93
C PRO A 151 0.25 -5.75 6.14
N THR A 152 1.02 -5.48 7.20
CA THR A 152 2.22 -6.26 7.55
C THR A 152 2.28 -6.54 9.06
N PRO A 153 2.76 -7.72 9.48
CA PRO A 153 3.02 -8.03 10.89
C PRO A 153 4.36 -7.44 11.38
N GLU A 154 5.09 -6.72 10.55
CA GLU A 154 6.44 -6.24 10.86
C GLU A 154 6.42 -5.15 11.94
N GLY A 155 7.52 -5.06 12.72
CA GLY A 155 7.69 -4.03 13.74
C GLY A 155 6.76 -4.16 14.96
N GLY A 156 6.15 -5.32 15.18
CA GLY A 156 5.17 -5.53 16.23
C GLY A 156 3.73 -5.16 15.83
N GLY A 157 3.51 -4.87 14.53
CA GLY A 157 2.17 -4.64 13.99
C GLY A 157 1.29 -5.88 14.14
N ASP A 158 0.36 -5.87 15.10
CA ASP A 158 -0.52 -6.99 15.37
C ASP A 158 -1.71 -6.98 14.40
N MET A 159 -1.58 -7.75 13.32
CA MET A 159 -2.60 -7.84 12.29
C MET A 159 -3.88 -8.49 12.78
N GLN A 160 -3.78 -9.46 13.70
CA GLN A 160 -4.94 -10.16 14.22
C GLN A 160 -5.76 -9.27 15.16
N PHE A 161 -5.08 -8.50 16.01
CA PHE A 161 -5.74 -7.53 16.89
C PHE A 161 -6.58 -6.50 16.11
N PHE A 162 -6.06 -6.04 14.99
CA PHE A 162 -6.71 -5.02 14.16
C PHE A 162 -7.60 -5.59 13.05
N ASP A 163 -7.60 -6.91 12.84
CA ASP A 163 -8.22 -7.53 11.65
C ASP A 163 -7.82 -6.79 10.35
N SER A 164 -6.52 -6.53 10.21
CA SER A 164 -5.99 -5.53 9.29
C SER A 164 -6.21 -5.81 7.80
N ASN A 165 -6.35 -7.08 7.42
CA ASN A 165 -6.66 -7.51 6.06
C ASN A 165 -8.10 -8.01 5.91
N GLY A 166 -8.92 -7.86 6.99
CA GLY A 166 -10.27 -8.42 7.02
C GLY A 166 -10.27 -9.90 6.64
N PRO A 167 -11.24 -10.36 5.86
CA PRO A 167 -11.33 -11.76 5.49
C PRO A 167 -10.40 -12.18 4.36
N PHE A 168 -9.63 -11.25 3.75
CA PHE A 168 -8.81 -11.53 2.59
C PHE A 168 -7.54 -12.30 2.95
N ARG A 169 -7.23 -13.34 2.15
CA ARG A 169 -6.01 -14.13 2.29
C ARG A 169 -4.75 -13.30 1.99
N GLY A 170 -3.67 -13.53 2.75
CA GLY A 170 -2.37 -12.93 2.53
C GLY A 170 -2.23 -11.53 3.12
N TYR A 171 -1.04 -10.95 2.95
CA TYR A 171 -0.63 -9.64 3.45
C TYR A 171 0.53 -9.11 2.60
N LYS A 172 1.12 -8.01 2.99
CA LYS A 172 2.28 -7.40 2.28
C LYS A 172 3.25 -8.46 1.75
N ARG A 173 3.61 -8.40 0.47
CA ARG A 173 4.44 -9.31 -0.35
C ARG A 173 3.73 -10.53 -0.89
N ASP A 174 2.51 -10.84 -0.43
CA ASP A 174 1.68 -11.86 -1.07
C ASP A 174 0.93 -11.25 -2.25
N LEU A 175 0.67 -12.06 -3.27
CA LEU A 175 -0.17 -11.68 -4.41
C LEU A 175 -1.61 -12.20 -4.29
N TYR A 176 -2.00 -12.71 -3.12
CA TYR A 176 -3.39 -12.92 -2.76
C TYR A 176 -4.09 -11.59 -2.46
N GLU A 177 -5.41 -11.57 -2.44
CA GLU A 177 -6.20 -10.34 -2.29
C GLU A 177 -5.77 -9.50 -1.07
N GLY A 178 -5.47 -10.11 0.08
CA GLY A 178 -5.03 -9.39 1.28
C GLY A 178 -3.70 -8.65 1.13
N GLY A 179 -2.88 -9.02 0.13
CA GLY A 179 -1.61 -8.34 -0.16
C GLY A 179 -1.73 -7.23 -1.20
N ILE A 180 -2.72 -7.30 -2.12
CA ILE A 180 -2.82 -6.40 -3.27
C ILE A 180 -4.15 -5.64 -3.38
N ARG A 181 -5.18 -6.01 -2.60
CA ARG A 181 -6.47 -5.30 -2.60
C ARG A 181 -6.46 -4.18 -1.56
N MET A 182 -6.18 -2.96 -2.01
CA MET A 182 -6.07 -1.78 -1.15
C MET A 182 -7.40 -1.05 -1.03
N PRO A 183 -7.70 -0.46 0.13
CA PRO A 183 -8.77 0.52 0.22
C PRO A 183 -8.44 1.69 -0.72
N THR A 184 -9.40 2.10 -1.53
CA THR A 184 -9.27 3.26 -2.41
C THR A 184 -10.49 4.12 -2.26
N LEU A 185 -10.29 5.38 -1.90
CA LEU A 185 -11.31 6.39 -1.69
C LEU A 185 -11.06 7.56 -2.63
N ALA A 186 -12.11 8.12 -3.19
CA ALA A 186 -12.03 9.33 -3.98
C ALA A 186 -13.07 10.35 -3.51
N ARG A 187 -12.67 11.63 -3.46
CA ARG A 187 -13.53 12.73 -3.08
C ARG A 187 -13.39 13.87 -4.08
N TRP A 188 -14.52 14.27 -4.67
CA TRP A 188 -14.60 15.42 -5.55
C TRP A 188 -16.01 16.03 -5.43
N PRO A 189 -16.22 16.99 -4.54
CA PRO A 189 -17.54 17.56 -4.29
C PRO A 189 -18.16 18.13 -5.56
N GLY A 190 -19.44 17.83 -5.78
CA GLY A 190 -20.18 18.26 -6.97
C GLY A 190 -19.90 17.46 -8.25
N ARG A 191 -18.93 16.50 -8.20
CA ARG A 191 -18.61 15.61 -9.33
C ARG A 191 -18.83 14.14 -8.97
N ILE A 192 -18.29 13.71 -7.83
CA ILE A 192 -18.48 12.35 -7.30
C ILE A 192 -19.63 12.40 -6.29
N GLU A 193 -20.63 11.55 -6.48
CA GLU A 193 -21.77 11.44 -5.56
C GLU A 193 -21.30 10.92 -4.19
N ALA A 194 -21.68 11.64 -3.13
CA ALA A 194 -21.30 11.28 -1.77
C ALA A 194 -21.90 9.92 -1.37
N GLY A 195 -21.07 9.03 -0.83
CA GLY A 195 -21.47 7.68 -0.42
C GLY A 195 -21.60 6.69 -1.58
N SER A 196 -21.30 7.09 -2.81
CA SER A 196 -21.27 6.17 -3.96
C SER A 196 -20.13 5.14 -3.83
N SER A 197 -20.29 4.01 -4.50
CA SER A 197 -19.27 2.97 -4.58
C SER A 197 -19.22 2.39 -6.00
N SER A 198 -18.06 1.88 -6.38
CA SER A 198 -17.85 1.21 -7.66
C SER A 198 -17.21 -0.16 -7.44
N SER A 199 -17.64 -1.15 -8.23
CA SER A 199 -17.02 -2.47 -8.31
C SER A 199 -15.90 -2.54 -9.35
N HIS A 200 -15.55 -1.40 -10.00
CA HIS A 200 -14.46 -1.37 -10.96
C HIS A 200 -13.14 -1.78 -10.31
N VAL A 201 -12.42 -2.66 -11.00
CA VAL A 201 -11.11 -3.15 -10.55
C VAL A 201 -10.03 -2.34 -11.25
N SER A 202 -9.29 -1.56 -10.49
CA SER A 202 -8.16 -0.75 -10.96
C SER A 202 -6.86 -1.13 -10.27
N ALA A 203 -5.75 -0.67 -10.81
CA ALA A 203 -4.44 -0.84 -10.23
C ALA A 203 -3.65 0.50 -10.27
N PHE A 204 -2.49 0.56 -9.61
CA PHE A 204 -1.72 1.81 -9.53
C PHE A 204 -1.28 2.37 -10.89
N TRP A 205 -1.04 1.51 -11.88
CA TRP A 205 -0.70 1.95 -13.24
C TRP A 205 -1.87 2.63 -13.98
N ASP A 206 -3.10 2.54 -13.46
CA ASP A 206 -4.27 3.24 -13.98
C ASP A 206 -4.32 4.72 -13.54
N LEU A 207 -3.54 5.11 -12.53
CA LEU A 207 -3.49 6.50 -12.09
C LEU A 207 -2.97 7.44 -13.17
N MET A 208 -1.92 7.04 -13.91
CA MET A 208 -1.35 7.90 -14.96
C MET A 208 -2.38 8.25 -16.05
N PRO A 209 -3.05 7.29 -16.71
CA PRO A 209 -4.07 7.63 -17.71
C PRO A 209 -5.28 8.33 -17.09
N THR A 210 -5.66 8.05 -15.84
CA THR A 210 -6.75 8.75 -15.15
C THR A 210 -6.42 10.22 -14.92
N LEU A 211 -5.21 10.54 -14.48
CA LEU A 211 -4.76 11.92 -14.27
C LEU A 211 -4.57 12.68 -15.58
N ALA A 212 -4.11 12.01 -16.63
CA ALA A 212 -4.00 12.60 -17.96
C ALA A 212 -5.39 12.93 -18.54
N ASP A 213 -6.35 12.00 -18.41
CA ASP A 213 -7.74 12.20 -18.81
C ASP A 213 -8.39 13.37 -18.04
N LEU A 214 -8.20 13.43 -16.73
CA LEU A 214 -8.64 14.54 -15.88
C LEU A 214 -8.03 15.90 -16.33
N ALA A 215 -6.77 15.89 -16.76
CA ALA A 215 -6.07 17.08 -17.24
C ALA A 215 -6.39 17.44 -18.71
N GLY A 216 -7.13 16.60 -19.42
CA GLY A 216 -7.47 16.78 -20.83
C GLY A 216 -6.26 16.63 -21.77
N VAL A 217 -5.29 15.79 -21.40
CA VAL A 217 -4.06 15.52 -22.18
C VAL A 217 -3.95 14.04 -22.48
N GLU A 218 -3.23 13.70 -23.54
CA GLU A 218 -2.96 12.30 -23.90
C GLU A 218 -1.91 11.71 -22.95
N ALA A 219 -2.21 10.55 -22.37
CA ALA A 219 -1.24 9.82 -21.57
C ALA A 219 -0.15 9.21 -22.46
N PRO A 220 1.12 9.17 -22.01
CA PRO A 220 2.13 8.37 -22.71
C PRO A 220 1.73 6.89 -22.71
N SER A 221 2.31 6.10 -23.63
CA SER A 221 2.06 4.65 -23.71
C SER A 221 2.32 3.99 -22.35
N ASN A 222 1.32 3.29 -21.82
CA ASN A 222 1.34 2.65 -20.51
C ASN A 222 0.39 1.44 -20.50
N ASP A 223 0.39 0.67 -19.39
CA ASP A 223 -0.45 -0.52 -19.22
C ASP A 223 -1.81 -0.23 -18.57
N GLY A 224 -2.08 1.02 -18.24
CA GLY A 224 -3.28 1.44 -17.49
C GLY A 224 -4.47 1.82 -18.37
N ILE A 225 -5.62 1.86 -17.72
CA ILE A 225 -6.89 2.37 -18.27
C ILE A 225 -7.38 3.46 -17.32
N SER A 226 -7.82 4.62 -17.86
CA SER A 226 -8.44 5.65 -17.02
C SER A 226 -9.66 5.08 -16.29
N PHE A 227 -9.71 5.26 -14.98
CA PHE A 227 -10.90 4.96 -14.18
C PHE A 227 -11.70 6.21 -13.80
N LEU A 228 -11.44 7.35 -14.46
CA LEU A 228 -12.22 8.56 -14.27
C LEU A 228 -13.72 8.35 -14.52
N PRO A 229 -14.15 7.60 -15.58
CA PRO A 229 -15.57 7.32 -15.78
C PRO A 229 -16.20 6.56 -14.60
N ALA A 230 -15.48 5.59 -13.99
CA ALA A 230 -15.97 4.87 -12.82
C ALA A 230 -16.16 5.79 -11.60
N LEU A 231 -15.29 6.80 -11.41
CA LEU A 231 -15.47 7.82 -10.38
C LEU A 231 -16.70 8.70 -10.60
N LEU A 232 -17.06 8.94 -11.85
CA LEU A 232 -18.20 9.75 -12.27
C LEU A 232 -19.49 8.94 -12.47
N GLN A 233 -19.47 7.62 -12.20
CA GLN A 233 -20.58 6.69 -12.41
C GLN A 233 -21.04 6.61 -13.89
N GLU A 234 -20.07 6.71 -14.79
CA GLU A 234 -20.24 6.56 -16.23
C GLU A 234 -19.81 5.17 -16.72
N ASP A 235 -20.03 4.88 -18.00
CA ASP A 235 -19.60 3.62 -18.61
C ASP A 235 -18.07 3.47 -18.57
N GLN A 236 -17.60 2.44 -17.89
CA GLN A 236 -16.18 2.20 -17.61
C GLN A 236 -15.63 1.00 -18.40
N ALA A 237 -14.61 1.27 -19.21
CA ALA A 237 -13.79 0.22 -19.78
C ALA A 237 -13.06 -0.56 -18.67
N ARG A 238 -12.89 -1.85 -18.86
CA ARG A 238 -12.17 -2.71 -17.90
C ARG A 238 -10.95 -3.37 -18.51
N HIS A 239 -10.02 -3.74 -17.69
CA HIS A 239 -8.92 -4.62 -18.08
C HIS A 239 -9.44 -6.00 -18.49
N GLU A 240 -8.88 -6.56 -19.56
CA GLU A 240 -9.08 -7.98 -19.89
C GLU A 240 -8.39 -8.87 -18.86
N SER A 241 -7.23 -8.43 -18.40
CA SER A 241 -6.47 -9.06 -17.31
C SER A 241 -5.60 -8.04 -16.59
N LEU A 242 -5.30 -8.33 -15.33
CA LEU A 242 -4.32 -7.61 -14.51
C LEU A 242 -3.25 -8.61 -14.09
N TYR A 243 -1.99 -8.22 -14.21
CA TYR A 243 -0.84 -9.09 -13.93
C TYR A 243 0.06 -8.47 -12.86
N TRP A 244 0.50 -9.29 -11.92
CA TRP A 244 1.47 -8.91 -10.89
C TRP A 244 2.61 -9.93 -10.84
N GLU A 245 3.80 -9.42 -10.58
CA GLU A 245 4.99 -10.22 -10.33
C GLU A 245 5.72 -9.64 -9.11
N PHE A 246 6.11 -10.50 -8.17
CA PHE A 246 6.86 -10.10 -6.99
C PHE A 246 8.09 -10.97 -6.82
N HIS A 247 9.26 -10.34 -6.90
CA HIS A 247 10.55 -10.96 -6.66
C HIS A 247 10.98 -10.73 -5.21
N ASN A 248 10.92 -11.76 -4.39
CA ASN A 248 11.34 -11.69 -3.00
C ASN A 248 12.83 -12.05 -2.89
N VAL A 249 13.64 -11.11 -2.40
CA VAL A 249 15.08 -11.30 -2.15
C VAL A 249 15.42 -12.46 -1.21
N ARG A 250 14.43 -13.07 -0.55
CA ARG A 250 14.57 -14.27 0.28
C ARG A 250 14.41 -15.57 -0.49
N GLY A 251 14.37 -15.53 -1.80
CA GLY A 251 14.30 -16.69 -2.70
C GLY A 251 12.91 -17.27 -2.89
N SER A 252 11.87 -16.45 -2.81
CA SER A 252 10.54 -16.79 -3.30
C SER A 252 10.10 -15.77 -4.36
N HIS A 253 9.50 -16.23 -5.43
CA HIS A 253 9.00 -15.41 -6.52
C HIS A 253 7.53 -15.74 -6.73
N SER A 254 6.72 -14.74 -6.97
CA SER A 254 5.29 -14.91 -7.14
C SER A 254 4.82 -14.27 -8.43
N GLN A 255 3.84 -14.88 -9.06
CA GLN A 255 3.07 -14.30 -10.15
C GLN A 255 1.60 -14.46 -9.83
N ALA A 256 0.81 -13.45 -10.17
CA ALA A 256 -0.63 -13.55 -10.14
C ALA A 256 -1.24 -12.89 -11.37
N VAL A 257 -2.37 -13.42 -11.81
CA VAL A 257 -3.18 -12.82 -12.85
C VAL A 257 -4.63 -12.84 -12.41
N ARG A 258 -5.30 -11.71 -12.56
CA ARG A 258 -6.76 -11.61 -12.50
C ARG A 258 -7.30 -11.42 -13.90
N PHE A 259 -8.30 -12.19 -14.31
CA PHE A 259 -8.87 -12.17 -15.65
C PHE A 259 -10.35 -12.56 -15.63
N PHE A 260 -11.04 -12.36 -16.74
CA PHE A 260 -12.44 -12.74 -16.88
C PHE A 260 -12.58 -13.84 -17.92
N ASP A 261 -13.46 -14.81 -17.67
CA ASP A 261 -13.81 -15.81 -18.67
C ASP A 261 -14.89 -15.30 -19.65
N SER A 262 -15.36 -16.18 -20.53
CA SER A 262 -16.39 -15.87 -21.52
C SER A 262 -17.79 -15.62 -20.92
N GLN A 263 -18.01 -16.05 -19.67
CA GLN A 263 -19.24 -15.84 -18.91
C GLN A 263 -19.16 -14.60 -18.02
N ASN A 264 -18.02 -13.88 -18.08
CA ASN A 264 -17.77 -12.70 -17.27
C ASN A 264 -17.46 -13.00 -15.78
N THR A 265 -17.14 -14.23 -15.43
CA THR A 265 -16.67 -14.60 -14.09
C THR A 265 -15.26 -14.09 -13.85
N SER A 266 -15.03 -13.49 -12.70
CA SER A 266 -13.72 -12.95 -12.30
C SER A 266 -12.86 -14.06 -11.67
N TRP A 267 -11.79 -14.43 -12.33
CA TRP A 267 -10.84 -15.45 -11.90
C TRP A 267 -9.52 -14.84 -11.45
N LYS A 268 -8.91 -15.50 -10.47
CA LYS A 268 -7.53 -15.20 -10.08
C LYS A 268 -6.69 -16.45 -10.01
N ALA A 269 -5.55 -16.40 -10.66
CA ALA A 269 -4.55 -17.46 -10.60
C ALA A 269 -3.27 -16.95 -9.93
N VAL A 270 -2.72 -17.73 -9.00
CA VAL A 270 -1.52 -17.40 -8.23
C VAL A 270 -0.52 -18.53 -8.33
N ARG A 271 0.75 -18.19 -8.56
CA ARG A 271 1.86 -19.13 -8.56
C ARG A 271 2.99 -18.60 -7.67
N ILE A 272 3.50 -19.45 -6.75
CA ILE A 272 4.58 -19.10 -5.85
C ILE A 272 5.72 -20.09 -6.07
N TYR A 273 6.84 -19.62 -6.59
CA TYR A 273 8.07 -20.38 -6.72
C TYR A 273 8.97 -20.16 -5.51
N ASN A 274 9.56 -21.24 -5.01
CA ASN A 274 10.53 -21.17 -3.93
C ASN A 274 11.84 -21.82 -4.40
N GLU A 275 12.89 -21.01 -4.57
CA GLU A 275 14.21 -21.46 -5.05
C GLU A 275 14.81 -22.56 -4.17
N ARG A 276 14.54 -22.56 -2.86
CA ARG A 276 15.11 -23.52 -1.94
C ARG A 276 14.55 -24.93 -2.11
N THR A 277 13.32 -25.04 -2.57
CA THR A 277 12.69 -26.34 -2.80
C THR A 277 12.88 -26.82 -4.23
N GLY A 278 13.16 -25.90 -5.18
CA GLY A 278 13.31 -26.18 -6.62
C GLY A 278 12.08 -26.81 -7.27
N LEU A 279 10.96 -26.90 -6.56
CA LEU A 279 9.73 -27.47 -7.09
C LEU A 279 9.07 -26.48 -8.03
N ASN A 280 8.65 -26.97 -9.19
CA ASN A 280 7.81 -26.20 -10.09
C ASN A 280 6.44 -26.01 -9.42
N PRO A 281 6.04 -24.79 -9.06
CA PRO A 281 4.83 -24.58 -8.30
C PRO A 281 3.61 -24.82 -9.17
N GLU A 282 2.64 -25.50 -8.60
CA GLU A 282 1.29 -25.53 -9.16
C GLU A 282 0.68 -24.14 -9.13
N ILE A 283 -0.19 -23.85 -10.08
CA ILE A 283 -0.97 -22.64 -10.09
C ILE A 283 -2.25 -22.89 -9.30
N GLU A 284 -2.48 -22.13 -8.25
CA GLU A 284 -3.78 -22.06 -7.58
C GLU A 284 -4.74 -21.21 -8.42
N LEU A 285 -6.02 -21.59 -8.46
CA LEU A 285 -7.08 -20.87 -9.18
C LEU A 285 -8.26 -20.61 -8.26
N PHE A 286 -8.78 -19.39 -8.27
CA PHE A 286 -9.89 -18.96 -7.43
C PHE A 286 -10.95 -18.25 -8.27
N ASP A 287 -12.22 -18.56 -8.01
CA ASP A 287 -13.38 -17.83 -8.50
C ASP A 287 -13.67 -16.67 -7.54
N LEU A 288 -13.28 -15.46 -7.90
CA LEU A 288 -13.42 -14.30 -7.01
C LEU A 288 -14.86 -13.78 -6.87
N ASP A 289 -15.78 -14.22 -7.71
CA ASP A 289 -17.18 -13.83 -7.58
C ASP A 289 -17.87 -14.65 -6.48
N SER A 290 -17.51 -15.93 -6.33
CA SER A 290 -18.05 -16.83 -5.28
C SER A 290 -17.13 -16.99 -4.08
N ASP A 291 -15.82 -16.86 -4.26
CA ASP A 291 -14.78 -17.00 -3.23
C ASP A 291 -13.78 -15.82 -3.29
N PRO A 292 -14.21 -14.59 -2.94
CA PRO A 292 -13.32 -13.42 -2.95
C PRO A 292 -12.19 -13.49 -1.91
N TYR A 293 -12.19 -14.50 -1.05
CA TYR A 293 -11.23 -14.70 0.03
C TYR A 293 -10.15 -15.73 -0.30
N GLU A 294 -10.22 -16.35 -1.48
CA GLU A 294 -9.21 -17.31 -1.98
C GLU A 294 -9.02 -18.51 -1.05
N THR A 295 -10.14 -19.05 -0.55
CA THR A 295 -10.16 -20.17 0.40
C THR A 295 -10.16 -21.53 -0.28
N THR A 296 -10.67 -21.63 -1.50
CA THR A 296 -10.88 -22.87 -2.22
C THR A 296 -10.16 -22.88 -3.56
N ASN A 297 -9.05 -23.61 -3.63
CA ASN A 297 -8.33 -23.80 -4.90
C ASN A 297 -9.12 -24.76 -5.81
N VAL A 298 -9.55 -24.29 -6.98
CA VAL A 298 -10.34 -25.04 -7.96
C VAL A 298 -9.55 -25.39 -9.24
N SER A 299 -8.22 -25.31 -9.19
CA SER A 299 -7.34 -25.53 -10.35
C SER A 299 -7.52 -26.88 -11.04
N GLU A 300 -7.80 -27.95 -10.29
CA GLU A 300 -8.05 -29.28 -10.85
C GLU A 300 -9.39 -29.36 -11.60
N THR A 301 -10.35 -28.51 -11.26
CA THR A 301 -11.70 -28.50 -11.86
C THR A 301 -11.70 -27.77 -13.21
N TYR A 302 -10.81 -26.78 -13.40
CA TYR A 302 -10.79 -25.89 -14.57
C TYR A 302 -9.41 -25.82 -15.23
N PRO A 303 -8.92 -26.95 -15.80
CA PRO A 303 -7.58 -27.00 -16.43
C PRO A 303 -7.43 -26.03 -17.61
N GLU A 304 -8.51 -25.72 -18.33
CA GLU A 304 -8.50 -24.75 -19.43
C GLU A 304 -8.26 -23.32 -18.95
N LEU A 305 -8.75 -22.95 -17.76
CA LEU A 305 -8.48 -21.64 -17.15
C LEU A 305 -7.05 -21.56 -16.63
N ILE A 306 -6.48 -22.65 -16.14
CA ILE A 306 -5.05 -22.75 -15.82
C ILE A 306 -4.19 -22.51 -17.04
N MET A 307 -4.53 -23.12 -18.20
CA MET A 307 -3.80 -22.86 -19.45
C MET A 307 -3.89 -21.40 -19.87
N ARG A 308 -5.08 -20.81 -19.76
CA ARG A 308 -5.28 -19.38 -20.05
C ARG A 308 -4.48 -18.49 -19.10
N ALA A 309 -4.49 -18.77 -17.80
CA ALA A 309 -3.70 -18.03 -16.82
C ALA A 309 -2.20 -18.07 -17.14
N LYS A 310 -1.66 -19.25 -17.47
CA LYS A 310 -0.27 -19.43 -17.92
C LYS A 310 0.04 -18.58 -19.13
N GLN A 311 -0.84 -18.57 -20.13
CA GLN A 311 -0.66 -17.78 -21.34
C GLN A 311 -0.62 -16.29 -21.03
N ILE A 312 -1.52 -15.78 -20.21
CA ILE A 312 -1.55 -14.37 -19.79
C ILE A 312 -0.27 -14.03 -19.01
N MET A 313 0.13 -14.85 -18.05
CA MET A 313 1.38 -14.65 -17.30
C MET A 313 2.61 -14.56 -18.21
N ALA A 314 2.68 -15.42 -19.23
CA ALA A 314 3.79 -15.41 -20.18
C ALA A 314 3.80 -14.18 -21.10
N GLN A 315 2.62 -13.72 -21.54
CA GLN A 315 2.48 -12.57 -22.43
C GLN A 315 2.65 -11.22 -21.73
N SER A 316 2.22 -11.14 -20.46
CA SER A 316 2.27 -9.89 -19.67
C SER A 316 3.66 -9.64 -19.07
N ARG A 317 4.52 -10.66 -19.02
CA ARG A 317 5.83 -10.53 -18.41
C ARG A 317 6.81 -9.82 -19.32
N THR A 318 7.42 -8.76 -18.81
CA THR A 318 8.58 -8.12 -19.43
C THR A 318 9.86 -8.58 -18.74
N ARG A 319 10.84 -9.06 -19.51
CA ARG A 319 12.13 -9.49 -18.96
C ARG A 319 12.86 -8.30 -18.34
N SER A 320 13.32 -8.46 -17.10
CA SER A 320 14.15 -7.46 -16.43
C SER A 320 15.53 -7.36 -17.08
N PHE A 321 16.10 -6.16 -17.11
CA PHE A 321 17.51 -5.95 -17.49
C PHE A 321 18.49 -6.42 -16.40
N ILE A 322 18.01 -6.73 -15.19
CA ILE A 322 18.78 -7.36 -14.12
C ILE A 322 18.55 -8.86 -14.18
N ASP A 323 19.57 -9.62 -14.64
CA ASP A 323 19.45 -11.06 -14.86
C ASP A 323 18.99 -11.84 -13.61
N ALA A 324 19.43 -11.44 -12.42
CA ALA A 324 19.02 -12.06 -11.16
C ALA A 324 17.52 -11.90 -10.83
N TRP A 325 16.81 -11.03 -11.52
CA TRP A 325 15.37 -10.82 -11.37
C TRP A 325 14.55 -11.60 -12.40
N ASN A 326 15.22 -12.25 -13.36
CA ASN A 326 14.58 -13.12 -14.31
C ASN A 326 14.59 -14.55 -13.77
N PHE A 327 13.50 -14.94 -13.13
CA PHE A 327 13.26 -16.33 -12.84
C PHE A 327 12.52 -16.92 -14.06
N ASP A 328 13.22 -17.80 -14.75
CA ASP A 328 12.61 -18.60 -15.79
C ASP A 328 11.84 -19.71 -15.06
N PHE A 329 10.56 -19.48 -14.81
CA PHE A 329 9.68 -20.62 -14.56
C PHE A 329 9.86 -21.56 -15.74
N LEU A 330 10.18 -22.83 -15.45
CA LEU A 330 10.33 -23.87 -16.47
C LEU A 330 9.23 -23.76 -17.54
N PRO A 331 9.52 -24.08 -18.81
CA PRO A 331 8.64 -23.82 -19.93
C PRO A 331 7.22 -24.30 -19.62
N LEU A 332 6.28 -23.45 -19.97
CA LEU A 332 4.83 -23.62 -19.80
C LEU A 332 4.35 -24.88 -20.48
#